data_1baaa2d0fc397d82cb8fb53b2c7d9717
#
_entry.id   1baaa2d0fc397d82cb8fb53b2c7d9717
#
_cell.length_a   1.000
_cell.length_b   1.000
_cell.length_c   1.000
_cell.angle_alpha   90.00
_cell.angle_beta   90.00
_cell.angle_gamma   90.00
#
_symmetry.space_group_name_H-M   'P 1'
#
loop_
_entity.id
_entity.type
_entity.pdbx_description
1 polymer ?
#
loop_
_entity_poly.entity_id
_entity_poly.type
_entity_poly.pdbx_seq_one_letter_code
_entity_poly.pdbx_strand_id
1 'polypeptide(L)'
;MAEPQDATVSSSPVATELTKPRPKKAPELPILERKNWLIYLLYVRRDYEECKAVIKEQLQESQGLCEYAVYVQALIFRLEGKIQESLELFQTCSILNPRSADNLKQVARSLFLLGKHKAAIEVYNEAAKLDEKDWEISHNLGVCYMYLKHFNKARDQLNNALELNRHDLTYMMLGKIHLLEGEVEKAIEIYKKAVEFSPENTDLLTALGLLYLQTGDYQKAFEHLGNVLTYDPGNYKATLAAGSMMQAHGDFDVALSKYKVVASSVPESPPLWNNIGMCFFGKKKYVAAISCLKRANYLAPFDWKILYNLGLVHLTMQQYASAFHFLSAAINFQPKMAELYMLLAVALTNLEDIENAKCSYEQAVALDKCNPLINLNYAVLLYNQGDKQGALSQYQEMERKVTVARESSTPNFDPEMVEMAQKMGAALQVGESLVWTKPSKESKSKQKAAGSGKSSSQQPLGSNQALGQAMSSAAGYGKTMQLPPGAATPALPKKPPSLPLEPEQEQDSETSPEENSAPPGDKEQRKEKHQSQETAE
;
A
#
# COMPACT_ATOMS: atom_id res chain seq x y z
N MET A 1 -35.20 77.31 -74.90
CA MET A 1 -34.58 78.65 -75.12
C MET A 1 -33.88 79.02 -73.79
N ALA A 2 -32.61 79.15 -73.94
CA ALA A 2 -31.69 80.02 -73.15
C ALA A 2 -31.38 79.65 -71.71
N GLU A 3 -30.18 79.13 -71.59
CA GLU A 3 -29.16 79.52 -70.56
C GLU A 3 -29.06 81.03 -70.32
N PRO A 4 -28.31 81.53 -69.35
CA PRO A 4 -27.12 81.02 -68.75
C PRO A 4 -26.83 81.45 -67.23
N GLN A 5 -25.81 80.78 -66.68
CA GLN A 5 -24.68 81.37 -65.86
C GLN A 5 -25.03 82.13 -64.55
N ASP A 6 -24.33 82.06 -63.49
CA ASP A 6 -22.93 81.87 -63.13
C ASP A 6 -22.74 81.67 -61.61
N ALA A 7 -21.70 80.94 -61.32
CA ALA A 7 -20.69 81.08 -60.29
C ALA A 7 -21.05 81.73 -58.92
N THR A 8 -20.73 81.09 -57.82
CA THR A 8 -19.45 81.18 -57.16
C THR A 8 -19.51 80.68 -55.71
N VAL A 9 -18.40 80.16 -55.34
CA VAL A 9 -17.69 80.20 -54.04
C VAL A 9 -18.07 79.23 -53.00
N SER A 10 -17.20 78.24 -52.96
CA SER A 10 -16.89 77.34 -51.90
C SER A 10 -16.70 77.96 -50.52
N SER A 11 -17.31 77.42 -49.52
CA SER A 11 -16.74 77.44 -48.17
C SER A 11 -16.88 76.03 -47.55
N SER A 12 -15.77 75.32 -47.45
CA SER A 12 -15.60 74.06 -46.76
C SER A 12 -15.92 74.26 -45.29
N PRO A 13 -16.72 73.30 -44.65
CA PRO A 13 -16.76 73.26 -43.22
C PRO A 13 -15.49 72.60 -42.70
N VAL A 14 -14.74 73.26 -41.87
CA VAL A 14 -13.65 72.76 -41.06
C VAL A 14 -14.11 71.56 -40.31
N ALA A 15 -13.53 70.42 -40.64
CA ALA A 15 -13.67 69.17 -39.84
C ALA A 15 -13.08 69.45 -38.46
N THR A 16 -13.92 69.60 -37.47
CA THR A 16 -13.55 69.47 -36.06
C THR A 16 -13.11 68.07 -35.81
N GLU A 17 -11.82 67.78 -35.75
CA GLU A 17 -11.23 66.61 -35.22
C GLU A 17 -11.79 66.40 -33.82
N LEU A 18 -12.71 65.36 -33.69
CA LEU A 18 -13.09 64.83 -32.43
C LEU A 18 -11.85 64.20 -31.81
N THR A 19 -11.17 64.93 -30.96
CA THR A 19 -10.08 64.43 -30.11
C THR A 19 -10.65 63.28 -29.29
N LYS A 20 -10.27 62.04 -29.66
CA LYS A 20 -10.55 60.85 -28.86
C LYS A 20 -10.14 61.14 -27.41
N PRO A 21 -11.01 60.94 -26.43
CA PRO A 21 -10.65 61.17 -25.04
C PRO A 21 -9.42 60.31 -24.73
N ARG A 22 -8.36 60.95 -24.24
CA ARG A 22 -7.16 60.26 -23.78
C ARG A 22 -7.63 59.18 -22.78
N PRO A 23 -7.18 57.90 -22.92
CA PRO A 23 -7.52 56.88 -21.97
C PRO A 23 -7.16 57.36 -20.56
N LYS A 24 -8.15 57.39 -19.69
CA LYS A 24 -7.91 57.72 -18.26
C LYS A 24 -6.82 56.79 -17.78
N LYS A 25 -5.72 57.34 -17.23
CA LYS A 25 -4.69 56.55 -16.56
C LYS A 25 -5.38 55.64 -15.57
N ALA A 26 -5.12 54.35 -15.65
CA ALA A 26 -5.62 53.40 -14.65
C ALA A 26 -5.16 53.90 -13.26
N PRO A 27 -6.01 53.80 -12.23
CA PRO A 27 -5.61 54.17 -10.89
C PRO A 27 -4.35 53.39 -10.51
N GLU A 28 -3.35 54.08 -9.99
CA GLU A 28 -2.12 53.45 -9.52
C GLU A 28 -2.45 52.60 -8.29
N LEU A 29 -2.09 51.34 -8.32
CA LEU A 29 -2.28 50.42 -7.18
C LEU A 29 -1.37 50.86 -6.01
N PRO A 30 -1.80 50.66 -4.75
CA PRO A 30 -0.94 50.88 -3.59
C PRO A 30 0.40 50.15 -3.72
N ILE A 31 1.45 50.73 -3.18
CA ILE A 31 2.82 50.16 -3.26
C ILE A 31 2.84 48.70 -2.79
N LEU A 32 2.07 48.37 -1.73
CA LEU A 32 1.99 47.03 -1.17
C LEU A 32 1.33 46.00 -2.11
N GLU A 33 0.50 46.44 -3.06
CA GLU A 33 -0.26 45.55 -3.93
C GLU A 33 0.18 45.60 -5.40
N ARG A 34 1.11 46.48 -5.72
CA ARG A 34 1.42 46.89 -7.10
C ARG A 34 1.79 45.72 -8.02
N LYS A 35 2.55 44.73 -7.50
CA LYS A 35 3.03 43.57 -8.27
C LYS A 35 2.36 42.27 -7.89
N ASN A 36 1.36 42.27 -6.97
CA ASN A 36 0.72 41.04 -6.48
C ASN A 36 0.11 40.19 -7.61
N TRP A 37 -0.51 40.84 -8.60
CA TRP A 37 -1.08 40.17 -9.77
C TRP A 37 -0.02 39.46 -10.61
N LEU A 38 1.19 40.07 -10.76
CA LEU A 38 2.30 39.50 -11.52
C LEU A 38 2.93 38.33 -10.76
N ILE A 39 3.13 38.47 -9.45
CA ILE A 39 3.61 37.41 -8.55
C ILE A 39 2.66 36.22 -8.62
N TYR A 40 1.33 36.46 -8.55
CA TYR A 40 0.32 35.39 -8.69
C TYR A 40 0.43 34.70 -10.05
N LEU A 41 0.50 35.44 -11.14
CA LEU A 41 0.59 34.88 -12.50
C LEU A 41 1.82 34.01 -12.67
N LEU A 42 2.99 34.45 -12.25
CA LEU A 42 4.25 33.70 -12.35
C LEU A 42 4.23 32.45 -11.47
N TYR A 43 3.67 32.56 -10.27
CA TYR A 43 3.51 31.41 -9.37
C TYR A 43 2.62 30.32 -9.98
N VAL A 44 1.46 30.69 -10.53
CA VAL A 44 0.53 29.74 -11.18
C VAL A 44 1.16 29.10 -12.42
N ARG A 45 1.95 29.87 -13.19
CA ARG A 45 2.71 29.36 -14.36
C ARG A 45 3.90 28.51 -13.97
N ARG A 46 4.24 28.41 -12.69
CA ARG A 46 5.41 27.71 -12.15
C ARG A 46 6.77 28.32 -12.58
N ASP A 47 6.79 29.57 -12.99
CA ASP A 47 7.99 30.31 -13.33
C ASP A 47 8.65 30.86 -12.05
N TYR A 48 9.12 29.95 -11.17
CA TYR A 48 9.55 30.28 -9.81
C TYR A 48 10.76 31.19 -9.73
N GLU A 49 11.71 31.14 -10.67
CA GLU A 49 12.90 31.98 -10.66
C GLU A 49 12.54 33.43 -10.98
N GLU A 50 11.71 33.66 -12.01
CA GLU A 50 11.21 34.99 -12.32
C GLU A 50 10.31 35.53 -11.21
N CYS A 51 9.47 34.67 -10.63
CA CYS A 51 8.62 35.00 -9.49
C CYS A 51 9.45 35.49 -8.30
N LYS A 52 10.53 34.80 -7.95
CA LYS A 52 11.45 35.22 -6.87
C LYS A 52 12.13 36.56 -7.16
N ALA A 53 12.49 36.83 -8.43
CA ALA A 53 13.08 38.11 -8.81
C ALA A 53 12.07 39.28 -8.61
N VAL A 54 10.81 39.10 -9.06
CA VAL A 54 9.74 40.08 -8.88
C VAL A 54 9.39 40.27 -7.40
N ILE A 55 9.34 39.16 -6.61
CA ILE A 55 9.11 39.22 -5.16
C ILE A 55 10.21 40.04 -4.48
N LYS A 56 11.49 39.81 -4.83
CA LYS A 56 12.61 40.54 -4.26
C LYS A 56 12.50 42.06 -4.54
N GLU A 57 12.16 42.41 -5.76
CA GLU A 57 11.93 43.80 -6.14
C GLU A 57 10.75 44.43 -5.37
N GLN A 58 9.61 43.70 -5.26
CA GLN A 58 8.44 44.15 -4.51
C GLN A 58 8.75 44.34 -3.02
N LEU A 59 9.52 43.44 -2.42
CA LEU A 59 9.91 43.53 -1.01
C LEU A 59 10.88 44.69 -0.75
N GLN A 60 11.76 45.03 -1.71
CA GLN A 60 12.62 46.20 -1.63
C GLN A 60 11.80 47.51 -1.69
N GLU A 61 10.84 47.58 -2.63
CA GLU A 61 9.95 48.76 -2.77
C GLU A 61 9.04 48.94 -1.53
N SER A 62 8.55 47.84 -0.94
CA SER A 62 7.64 47.84 0.22
C SER A 62 8.35 47.77 1.58
N GLN A 63 9.69 47.82 1.61
CA GLN A 63 10.50 47.67 2.83
C GLN A 63 10.17 46.39 3.64
N GLY A 64 9.83 45.32 2.94
CA GLY A 64 9.50 44.05 3.56
C GLY A 64 8.05 43.90 4.08
N LEU A 65 7.22 44.93 3.93
CA LEU A 65 5.86 44.97 4.50
C LEU A 65 4.77 44.33 3.60
N CYS A 66 5.14 43.84 2.40
CA CYS A 66 4.18 43.18 1.52
C CYS A 66 3.93 41.72 1.95
N GLU A 67 2.88 41.52 2.74
CA GLU A 67 2.46 40.17 3.22
C GLU A 67 2.35 39.16 2.08
N TYR A 68 1.67 39.51 0.99
CA TYR A 68 1.44 38.62 -0.14
C TYR A 68 2.74 38.13 -0.80
N ALA A 69 3.72 39.04 -0.98
CA ALA A 69 5.01 38.69 -1.56
C ALA A 69 5.79 37.71 -0.65
N VAL A 70 5.79 37.93 0.68
CA VAL A 70 6.39 37.04 1.67
C VAL A 70 5.68 35.68 1.66
N TYR A 71 4.35 35.69 1.61
CA TYR A 71 3.53 34.49 1.58
C TYR A 71 3.85 33.58 0.37
N VAL A 72 3.88 34.15 -0.84
CA VAL A 72 4.22 33.42 -2.06
C VAL A 72 5.67 32.92 -2.03
N GLN A 73 6.61 33.71 -1.51
CA GLN A 73 8.00 33.29 -1.33
C GLN A 73 8.09 32.06 -0.40
N ALA A 74 7.34 32.06 0.70
CA ALA A 74 7.27 30.95 1.63
C ALA A 74 6.69 29.68 0.97
N LEU A 75 5.67 29.82 0.10
CA LEU A 75 5.13 28.71 -0.68
C LEU A 75 6.17 28.13 -1.63
N ILE A 76 6.93 28.98 -2.34
CA ILE A 76 8.00 28.53 -3.25
C ILE A 76 9.08 27.78 -2.47
N PHE A 77 9.54 28.31 -1.34
CA PHE A 77 10.55 27.64 -0.51
C PHE A 77 10.10 26.29 0.01
N ARG A 78 8.81 26.14 0.36
CA ARG A 78 8.25 24.85 0.73
C ARG A 78 8.27 23.85 -0.44
N LEU A 79 7.96 24.29 -1.65
CA LEU A 79 8.04 23.46 -2.85
C LEU A 79 9.49 23.05 -3.20
N GLU A 80 10.46 23.89 -2.85
CA GLU A 80 11.89 23.59 -3.00
C GLU A 80 12.45 22.70 -1.88
N GLY A 81 11.63 22.27 -0.91
CA GLY A 81 12.06 21.46 0.23
C GLY A 81 12.70 22.26 1.37
N LYS A 82 12.79 23.58 1.29
CA LYS A 82 13.32 24.46 2.35
C LYS A 82 12.26 24.77 3.40
N ILE A 83 11.81 23.73 4.12
CA ILE A 83 10.64 23.83 5.00
C ILE A 83 10.88 24.77 6.19
N GLN A 84 12.09 24.79 6.74
CA GLN A 84 12.43 25.66 7.87
C GLN A 84 12.40 27.15 7.48
N GLU A 85 13.01 27.50 6.34
CA GLU A 85 13.00 28.87 5.81
C GLU A 85 11.55 29.31 5.46
N SER A 86 10.76 28.39 4.89
CA SER A 86 9.34 28.61 4.63
C SER A 86 8.56 28.90 5.91
N LEU A 87 8.84 28.18 7.01
CA LEU A 87 8.20 28.40 8.30
C LEU A 87 8.49 29.81 8.83
N GLU A 88 9.72 30.27 8.78
CA GLU A 88 10.13 31.62 9.24
C GLU A 88 9.41 32.72 8.45
N LEU A 89 9.27 32.53 7.13
CA LEU A 89 8.53 33.49 6.29
C LEU A 89 7.02 33.48 6.61
N PHE A 90 6.40 32.32 6.83
CA PHE A 90 4.99 32.28 7.24
C PHE A 90 4.77 32.86 8.65
N GLN A 91 5.71 32.71 9.56
CA GLN A 91 5.68 33.41 10.85
C GLN A 91 5.75 34.92 10.66
N THR A 92 6.58 35.41 9.73
CA THR A 92 6.60 36.82 9.36
C THR A 92 5.27 37.28 8.80
N CYS A 93 4.59 36.48 7.94
CA CYS A 93 3.24 36.81 7.48
C CYS A 93 2.23 36.89 8.65
N SER A 94 2.33 36.00 9.65
CA SER A 94 1.46 36.06 10.83
C SER A 94 1.72 37.28 11.72
N ILE A 95 2.96 37.79 11.74
CA ILE A 95 3.29 39.05 12.42
C ILE A 95 2.70 40.25 11.66
N LEU A 96 2.81 40.27 10.31
CA LEU A 96 2.25 41.31 9.48
C LEU A 96 0.72 41.35 9.51
N ASN A 97 0.08 40.19 9.59
CA ASN A 97 -1.37 40.06 9.66
C ASN A 97 -1.80 39.01 10.70
N PRO A 98 -1.90 39.40 11.98
CA PRO A 98 -2.24 38.46 13.07
C PRO A 98 -3.68 37.92 13.03
N ARG A 99 -4.57 38.50 12.23
CA ARG A 99 -5.97 38.05 12.10
C ARG A 99 -6.23 37.09 10.95
N SER A 100 -5.21 36.77 10.17
CA SER A 100 -5.34 35.82 9.06
C SER A 100 -5.25 34.40 9.56
N ALA A 101 -6.36 33.67 9.50
CA ALA A 101 -6.38 32.23 9.77
C ALA A 101 -5.52 31.45 8.74
N ASP A 102 -5.47 31.93 7.49
CA ASP A 102 -4.67 31.31 6.42
C ASP A 102 -3.17 31.31 6.72
N ASN A 103 -2.64 32.42 7.29
CA ASN A 103 -1.23 32.46 7.68
C ASN A 103 -0.92 31.43 8.76
N LEU A 104 -1.77 31.31 9.77
CA LEU A 104 -1.62 30.30 10.83
C LEU A 104 -1.76 28.88 10.29
N LYS A 105 -2.68 28.62 9.35
CA LYS A 105 -2.76 27.32 8.67
C LYS A 105 -1.43 26.95 7.99
N GLN A 106 -0.80 27.90 7.31
CA GLN A 106 0.47 27.65 6.62
C GLN A 106 1.64 27.44 7.61
N VAL A 107 1.67 28.17 8.73
CA VAL A 107 2.64 27.92 9.82
C VAL A 107 2.46 26.51 10.36
N ALA A 108 1.23 26.12 10.70
CA ALA A 108 0.93 24.81 11.23
C ALA A 108 1.27 23.67 10.23
N ARG A 109 1.00 23.90 8.93
CA ARG A 109 1.38 22.95 7.87
C ARG A 109 2.90 22.79 7.73
N SER A 110 3.66 23.88 7.84
CA SER A 110 5.13 23.79 7.83
C SER A 110 5.67 23.08 9.07
N LEU A 111 5.08 23.30 10.25
CA LEU A 111 5.40 22.55 11.47
C LEU A 111 5.09 21.06 11.33
N PHE A 112 3.95 20.72 10.71
CA PHE A 112 3.59 19.35 10.41
C PHE A 112 4.63 18.67 9.52
N LEU A 113 5.06 19.33 8.42
CA LEU A 113 6.08 18.82 7.51
C LEU A 113 7.46 18.65 8.18
N LEU A 114 7.75 19.41 9.24
CA LEU A 114 8.93 19.24 10.08
C LEU A 114 8.80 18.16 11.17
N GLY A 115 7.70 17.38 11.16
CA GLY A 115 7.44 16.36 12.18
C GLY A 115 7.02 16.91 13.55
N LYS A 116 6.89 18.24 13.71
CA LYS A 116 6.50 18.89 14.97
C LYS A 116 4.98 18.89 15.17
N HIS A 117 4.36 17.70 15.16
CA HIS A 117 2.90 17.53 15.16
C HIS A 117 2.19 18.18 16.35
N LYS A 118 2.79 18.17 17.56
CA LYS A 118 2.21 18.81 18.74
C LYS A 118 2.10 20.32 18.57
N ALA A 119 3.19 20.97 18.14
CA ALA A 119 3.18 22.41 17.88
C ALA A 119 2.24 22.77 16.72
N ALA A 120 2.13 21.92 15.69
CA ALA A 120 1.16 22.12 14.61
C ALA A 120 -0.28 22.12 15.13
N ILE A 121 -0.64 21.24 16.06
CA ILE A 121 -1.97 21.19 16.69
C ILE A 121 -2.27 22.49 17.45
N GLU A 122 -1.31 23.01 18.20
CA GLU A 122 -1.46 24.26 18.95
C GLU A 122 -1.80 25.42 18.01
N VAL A 123 -1.02 25.58 16.92
CA VAL A 123 -1.25 26.63 15.94
C VAL A 123 -2.55 26.43 15.15
N TYR A 124 -2.93 25.18 14.80
CA TYR A 124 -4.23 24.92 14.18
C TYR A 124 -5.39 25.25 15.11
N ASN A 125 -5.27 25.00 16.43
CA ASN A 125 -6.28 25.41 17.40
C ASN A 125 -6.39 26.93 17.53
N GLU A 126 -5.31 27.68 17.35
CA GLU A 126 -5.36 29.14 17.28
C GLU A 126 -6.04 29.61 15.99
N ALA A 127 -5.73 28.96 14.86
CA ALA A 127 -6.40 29.25 13.59
C ALA A 127 -7.91 28.98 13.67
N ALA A 128 -8.32 27.88 14.32
CA ALA A 128 -9.73 27.52 14.53
C ALA A 128 -10.50 28.55 15.36
N LYS A 129 -9.85 29.28 16.27
CA LYS A 129 -10.48 30.38 17.01
C LYS A 129 -10.76 31.61 16.13
N LEU A 130 -10.01 31.78 15.05
CA LEU A 130 -10.20 32.88 14.10
C LEU A 130 -11.27 32.55 13.05
N ASP A 131 -11.30 31.28 12.61
CA ASP A 131 -12.29 30.78 11.66
C ASP A 131 -12.75 29.37 12.03
N GLU A 132 -13.90 29.29 12.72
CA GLU A 132 -14.49 28.04 13.15
C GLU A 132 -15.15 27.22 12.03
N LYS A 133 -15.43 27.85 10.88
CA LYS A 133 -16.12 27.22 9.75
C LYS A 133 -15.19 26.70 8.67
N ASP A 134 -13.89 26.86 8.84
CA ASP A 134 -12.92 26.35 7.89
C ASP A 134 -12.70 24.83 8.10
N TRP A 135 -13.24 24.06 7.16
CA TRP A 135 -13.12 22.60 7.16
C TRP A 135 -11.66 22.11 7.04
N GLU A 136 -10.77 22.89 6.38
CA GLU A 136 -9.36 22.53 6.22
C GLU A 136 -8.64 22.47 7.56
N ILE A 137 -8.97 23.37 8.49
CA ILE A 137 -8.38 23.39 9.83
C ILE A 137 -8.75 22.08 10.57
N SER A 138 -10.03 21.73 10.58
CA SER A 138 -10.52 20.49 11.21
C SER A 138 -9.93 19.25 10.55
N HIS A 139 -9.82 19.24 9.21
CA HIS A 139 -9.16 18.17 8.47
C HIS A 139 -7.70 18.00 8.92
N ASN A 140 -6.92 19.07 8.88
CA ASN A 140 -5.49 19.04 9.22
C ASN A 140 -5.25 18.71 10.70
N LEU A 141 -6.12 19.16 11.62
CA LEU A 141 -6.10 18.72 13.02
C LEU A 141 -6.31 17.21 13.14
N GLY A 142 -7.29 16.68 12.42
CA GLY A 142 -7.53 15.24 12.35
C GLY A 142 -6.32 14.46 11.87
N VAL A 143 -5.64 14.95 10.82
CA VAL A 143 -4.41 14.35 10.31
C VAL A 143 -3.30 14.40 11.35
N CYS A 144 -3.07 15.55 12.02
CA CYS A 144 -2.07 15.66 13.08
C CYS A 144 -2.32 14.68 14.24
N TYR A 145 -3.59 14.53 14.68
CA TYR A 145 -3.95 13.57 15.71
C TYR A 145 -3.76 12.13 15.27
N MET A 146 -3.98 11.81 13.98
CA MET A 146 -3.73 10.48 13.42
C MET A 146 -2.24 10.11 13.53
N TYR A 147 -1.32 11.01 13.16
CA TYR A 147 0.12 10.77 13.29
C TYR A 147 0.57 10.59 14.75
N LEU A 148 -0.07 11.28 15.68
CA LEU A 148 0.15 11.05 17.13
C LEU A 148 -0.56 9.80 17.68
N LYS A 149 -1.20 8.98 16.82
CA LYS A 149 -1.97 7.78 17.19
C LYS A 149 -3.14 8.07 18.15
N HIS A 150 -3.64 9.31 18.18
CA HIS A 150 -4.84 9.69 18.93
C HIS A 150 -6.10 9.53 18.08
N PHE A 151 -6.41 8.29 17.69
CA PHE A 151 -7.44 7.97 16.69
C PHE A 151 -8.84 8.51 17.02
N ASN A 152 -9.26 8.50 18.29
CA ASN A 152 -10.57 9.05 18.67
C ASN A 152 -10.68 10.54 18.34
N LYS A 153 -9.69 11.34 18.76
CA LYS A 153 -9.66 12.78 18.46
C LYS A 153 -9.54 13.06 16.97
N ALA A 154 -8.77 12.21 16.26
CA ALA A 154 -8.64 12.32 14.82
C ALA A 154 -9.98 12.11 14.12
N ARG A 155 -10.75 11.08 14.49
CA ARG A 155 -12.09 10.82 13.94
C ARG A 155 -13.06 11.95 14.22
N ASP A 156 -13.07 12.48 15.45
CA ASP A 156 -13.95 13.60 15.82
C ASP A 156 -13.69 14.82 14.94
N GLN A 157 -12.42 15.18 14.75
CA GLN A 157 -12.03 16.31 13.90
C GLN A 157 -12.33 16.08 12.42
N LEU A 158 -12.08 14.88 11.89
CA LEU A 158 -12.38 14.56 10.49
C LEU A 158 -13.91 14.51 10.25
N ASN A 159 -14.70 14.01 11.19
CA ASN A 159 -16.15 14.05 11.07
C ASN A 159 -16.66 15.51 11.09
N ASN A 160 -16.13 16.36 11.98
CA ASN A 160 -16.44 17.78 11.97
C ASN A 160 -16.09 18.44 10.62
N ALA A 161 -14.93 18.09 10.04
CA ALA A 161 -14.56 18.58 8.71
C ALA A 161 -15.56 18.13 7.62
N LEU A 162 -16.08 16.88 7.68
CA LEU A 162 -17.09 16.36 6.75
C LEU A 162 -18.46 16.99 6.91
N GLU A 163 -18.82 17.41 8.13
CA GLU A 163 -20.07 18.15 8.39
C GLU A 163 -20.00 19.55 7.79
N LEU A 164 -18.83 20.21 7.86
CA LEU A 164 -18.61 21.54 7.28
C LEU A 164 -18.53 21.47 5.75
N ASN A 165 -17.73 20.55 5.22
CA ASN A 165 -17.59 20.34 3.78
C ASN A 165 -17.23 18.87 3.47
N ARG A 166 -17.99 18.24 2.59
CA ARG A 166 -17.68 16.89 2.12
C ARG A 166 -16.51 16.96 1.13
N HIS A 167 -15.41 16.30 1.47
CA HIS A 167 -14.20 16.30 0.66
C HIS A 167 -13.55 14.91 0.63
N ASP A 168 -13.09 14.50 -0.54
CA ASP A 168 -12.55 13.16 -0.79
C ASP A 168 -11.36 12.81 0.11
N LEU A 169 -10.41 13.76 0.27
CA LEU A 169 -9.25 13.57 1.14
C LEU A 169 -9.64 13.30 2.59
N THR A 170 -10.72 13.93 3.09
CA THR A 170 -11.19 13.72 4.46
C THR A 170 -11.75 12.32 4.64
N TYR A 171 -12.52 11.83 3.66
CA TYR A 171 -12.98 10.44 3.65
C TYR A 171 -11.83 9.44 3.58
N MET A 172 -10.81 9.73 2.75
CA MET A 172 -9.61 8.88 2.65
C MET A 172 -8.87 8.80 3.98
N MET A 173 -8.69 9.93 4.68
CA MET A 173 -8.04 9.94 6.00
C MET A 173 -8.87 9.21 7.06
N LEU A 174 -10.19 9.38 7.05
CA LEU A 174 -11.07 8.68 7.98
C LEU A 174 -11.03 7.16 7.74
N GLY A 175 -11.10 6.72 6.49
CA GLY A 175 -10.94 5.31 6.12
C GLY A 175 -9.57 4.75 6.53
N LYS A 176 -8.49 5.52 6.33
CA LYS A 176 -7.13 5.14 6.76
C LYS A 176 -7.03 4.93 8.27
N ILE A 177 -7.70 5.76 9.09
CA ILE A 177 -7.73 5.58 10.55
C ILE A 177 -8.37 4.24 10.91
N HIS A 178 -9.53 3.88 10.33
CA HIS A 178 -10.16 2.59 10.58
C HIS A 178 -9.29 1.40 10.16
N LEU A 179 -8.52 1.55 9.08
CA LEU A 179 -7.56 0.53 8.66
C LEU A 179 -6.40 0.38 9.66
N LEU A 180 -5.89 1.49 10.23
CA LEU A 180 -4.85 1.46 11.25
C LEU A 180 -5.34 0.82 12.57
N GLU A 181 -6.64 0.91 12.87
CA GLU A 181 -7.28 0.23 14.00
C GLU A 181 -7.65 -1.24 13.68
N GLY A 182 -7.47 -1.69 12.43
CA GLY A 182 -7.83 -3.04 11.98
C GLY A 182 -9.32 -3.24 11.67
N GLU A 183 -10.10 -2.17 11.63
CA GLU A 183 -11.55 -2.19 11.38
C GLU A 183 -11.85 -2.10 9.88
N VAL A 184 -11.49 -3.13 9.12
CA VAL A 184 -11.59 -3.13 7.65
C VAL A 184 -13.01 -2.92 7.15
N GLU A 185 -14.01 -3.49 7.82
CA GLU A 185 -15.42 -3.36 7.42
C GLU A 185 -15.91 -1.91 7.51
N LYS A 186 -15.55 -1.21 8.59
CA LYS A 186 -15.89 0.22 8.75
C LYS A 186 -15.18 1.09 7.71
N ALA A 187 -13.92 0.77 7.39
CA ALA A 187 -13.21 1.47 6.33
C ALA A 187 -13.92 1.30 4.98
N ILE A 188 -14.40 0.09 4.65
CA ILE A 188 -15.17 -0.17 3.44
C ILE A 188 -16.46 0.68 3.40
N GLU A 189 -17.18 0.79 4.52
CA GLU A 189 -18.39 1.62 4.60
C GLU A 189 -18.10 3.10 4.35
N ILE A 190 -16.99 3.62 4.92
CA ILE A 190 -16.55 5.00 4.71
C ILE A 190 -16.19 5.24 3.24
N TYR A 191 -15.40 4.34 2.63
CA TYR A 191 -15.03 4.49 1.23
C TYR A 191 -16.22 4.32 0.28
N LYS A 192 -17.23 3.50 0.60
CA LYS A 192 -18.48 3.45 -0.15
C LYS A 192 -19.19 4.80 -0.17
N LYS A 193 -19.37 5.41 1.01
CA LYS A 193 -19.96 6.76 1.12
C LYS A 193 -19.17 7.81 0.35
N ALA A 194 -17.84 7.68 0.32
CA ALA A 194 -16.98 8.56 -0.45
C ALA A 194 -17.18 8.38 -1.96
N VAL A 195 -17.27 7.14 -2.46
CA VAL A 195 -17.51 6.82 -3.86
C VAL A 195 -18.92 7.24 -4.31
N GLU A 196 -19.93 7.14 -3.43
CA GLU A 196 -21.28 7.69 -3.71
C GLU A 196 -21.25 9.21 -3.92
N PHE A 197 -20.37 9.92 -3.22
CA PHE A 197 -20.18 11.37 -3.38
C PHE A 197 -19.32 11.71 -4.60
N SER A 198 -18.23 10.97 -4.84
CA SER A 198 -17.28 11.18 -5.95
C SER A 198 -17.07 9.87 -6.73
N PRO A 199 -18.02 9.48 -7.61
CA PRO A 199 -17.97 8.19 -8.31
C PRO A 199 -16.84 8.05 -9.33
N GLU A 200 -16.25 9.16 -9.79
CA GLU A 200 -15.17 9.18 -10.77
C GLU A 200 -13.77 9.27 -10.13
N ASN A 201 -13.70 9.40 -8.80
CA ASN A 201 -12.42 9.50 -8.12
C ASN A 201 -11.67 8.16 -8.12
N THR A 202 -10.61 8.09 -8.92
CA THR A 202 -9.82 6.87 -9.14
C THR A 202 -9.07 6.42 -7.89
N ASP A 203 -8.68 7.34 -6.99
CA ASP A 203 -8.01 7.00 -5.74
C ASP A 203 -8.96 6.31 -4.76
N LEU A 204 -10.19 6.83 -4.60
CA LEU A 204 -11.21 6.22 -3.76
C LEU A 204 -11.64 4.85 -4.29
N LEU A 205 -11.88 4.75 -5.60
CA LEU A 205 -12.22 3.48 -6.25
C LEU A 205 -11.08 2.46 -6.11
N THR A 206 -9.82 2.89 -6.25
CA THR A 206 -8.65 2.05 -6.06
C THR A 206 -8.57 1.55 -4.62
N ALA A 207 -8.70 2.44 -3.64
CA ALA A 207 -8.67 2.08 -2.23
C ALA A 207 -9.78 1.06 -1.88
N LEU A 208 -11.01 1.31 -2.33
CA LEU A 208 -12.13 0.40 -2.11
C LEU A 208 -11.93 -0.96 -2.80
N GLY A 209 -11.47 -0.96 -4.05
CA GLY A 209 -11.18 -2.18 -4.81
C GLY A 209 -10.08 -3.03 -4.16
N LEU A 210 -9.02 -2.39 -3.63
CA LEU A 210 -7.95 -3.07 -2.88
C LEU A 210 -8.44 -3.67 -1.56
N LEU A 211 -9.34 -3.00 -0.85
CA LEU A 211 -9.95 -3.54 0.37
C LEU A 211 -10.82 -4.75 0.09
N TYR A 212 -11.63 -4.73 -0.98
CA TYR A 212 -12.38 -5.91 -1.41
C TYR A 212 -11.47 -7.06 -1.82
N LEU A 213 -10.33 -6.76 -2.46
CA LEU A 213 -9.33 -7.79 -2.76
C LEU A 213 -8.74 -8.41 -1.49
N GLN A 214 -8.47 -7.58 -0.47
CA GLN A 214 -7.95 -8.04 0.82
C GLN A 214 -8.97 -8.89 1.59
N THR A 215 -10.26 -8.55 1.54
CA THR A 215 -11.34 -9.32 2.19
C THR A 215 -11.76 -10.57 1.40
N GLY A 216 -11.23 -10.78 0.19
CA GLY A 216 -11.52 -11.93 -0.66
C GLY A 216 -12.79 -11.79 -1.50
N ASP A 217 -13.44 -10.63 -1.52
CA ASP A 217 -14.57 -10.35 -2.40
C ASP A 217 -14.08 -9.93 -3.80
N TYR A 218 -13.60 -10.92 -4.54
CA TYR A 218 -12.99 -10.71 -5.86
C TYR A 218 -13.95 -10.07 -6.88
N GLN A 219 -15.26 -10.32 -6.74
CA GLN A 219 -16.24 -9.79 -7.70
C GLN A 219 -16.35 -8.28 -7.58
N LYS A 220 -16.53 -7.75 -6.36
CA LYS A 220 -16.58 -6.30 -6.13
C LYS A 220 -15.23 -5.64 -6.38
N ALA A 221 -14.12 -6.32 -6.01
CA ALA A 221 -12.79 -5.83 -6.34
C ALA A 221 -12.63 -5.63 -7.85
N PHE A 222 -13.05 -6.60 -8.66
CA PHE A 222 -12.98 -6.54 -10.12
C PHE A 222 -13.81 -5.38 -10.69
N GLU A 223 -15.02 -5.17 -10.18
CA GLU A 223 -15.91 -4.08 -10.60
C GLU A 223 -15.26 -2.71 -10.34
N HIS A 224 -14.86 -2.43 -9.09
CA HIS A 224 -14.27 -1.14 -8.73
C HIS A 224 -12.94 -0.88 -9.44
N LEU A 225 -12.04 -1.87 -9.49
CA LEU A 225 -10.76 -1.73 -10.19
C LEU A 225 -10.91 -1.65 -11.71
N GLY A 226 -11.95 -2.29 -12.26
CA GLY A 226 -12.32 -2.15 -13.66
C GLY A 226 -12.74 -0.72 -13.99
N ASN A 227 -13.55 -0.10 -13.13
CA ASN A 227 -13.96 1.29 -13.26
C ASN A 227 -12.73 2.24 -13.19
N VAL A 228 -11.79 1.97 -12.27
CA VAL A 228 -10.53 2.75 -12.22
C VAL A 228 -9.81 2.72 -13.57
N LEU A 229 -9.64 1.53 -14.16
CA LEU A 229 -8.91 1.39 -15.43
C LEU A 229 -9.67 1.98 -16.62
N THR A 230 -10.98 2.21 -16.48
CA THR A 230 -11.78 2.92 -17.48
C THR A 230 -11.54 4.42 -17.43
N TYR A 231 -11.46 5.00 -16.22
CA TYR A 231 -11.18 6.43 -16.02
C TYR A 231 -9.69 6.77 -16.16
N ASP A 232 -8.81 5.91 -15.63
CA ASP A 232 -7.35 6.07 -15.67
C ASP A 232 -6.68 4.75 -16.09
N PRO A 233 -6.48 4.53 -17.42
CA PRO A 233 -5.79 3.34 -17.93
C PRO A 233 -4.33 3.21 -17.47
N GLY A 234 -3.72 4.32 -17.02
CA GLY A 234 -2.35 4.38 -16.53
C GLY A 234 -2.19 4.02 -15.05
N ASN A 235 -3.28 3.78 -14.33
CA ASN A 235 -3.24 3.49 -12.91
C ASN A 235 -2.50 2.18 -12.61
N TYR A 236 -1.26 2.31 -12.16
CA TYR A 236 -0.42 1.14 -11.90
C TYR A 236 -0.92 0.30 -10.73
N LYS A 237 -1.56 0.91 -9.71
CA LYS A 237 -2.09 0.19 -8.54
C LYS A 237 -3.25 -0.71 -8.96
N ALA A 238 -4.18 -0.18 -9.76
CA ALA A 238 -5.29 -0.96 -10.28
C ALA A 238 -4.83 -2.07 -11.24
N THR A 239 -3.86 -1.79 -12.11
CA THR A 239 -3.28 -2.79 -13.02
C THR A 239 -2.55 -3.90 -12.25
N LEU A 240 -1.80 -3.54 -11.21
CA LEU A 240 -1.12 -4.51 -10.34
C LEU A 240 -2.12 -5.39 -9.58
N ALA A 241 -3.20 -4.80 -9.08
CA ALA A 241 -4.28 -5.53 -8.40
C ALA A 241 -5.03 -6.46 -9.36
N ALA A 242 -5.35 -6.01 -10.58
CA ALA A 242 -5.93 -6.87 -11.60
C ALA A 242 -5.02 -8.06 -11.95
N GLY A 243 -3.71 -7.83 -12.05
CA GLY A 243 -2.72 -8.89 -12.21
C GLY A 243 -2.72 -9.89 -11.06
N SER A 244 -2.83 -9.42 -9.80
CA SER A 244 -2.87 -10.32 -8.63
C SER A 244 -4.15 -11.17 -8.58
N MET A 245 -5.27 -10.66 -9.06
CA MET A 245 -6.52 -11.43 -9.20
C MET A 245 -6.35 -12.55 -10.25
N MET A 246 -5.78 -12.25 -11.42
CA MET A 246 -5.49 -13.27 -12.45
C MET A 246 -4.52 -14.32 -11.91
N GLN A 247 -3.49 -13.91 -11.16
CA GLN A 247 -2.58 -14.81 -10.48
C GLN A 247 -3.29 -15.74 -9.48
N ALA A 248 -4.24 -15.22 -8.71
CA ALA A 248 -5.03 -16.02 -7.76
C ALA A 248 -5.93 -17.06 -8.45
N HIS A 249 -6.35 -16.80 -9.67
CA HIS A 249 -7.09 -17.74 -10.52
C HIS A 249 -6.18 -18.74 -11.26
N GLY A 250 -4.86 -18.55 -11.19
CA GLY A 250 -3.91 -19.43 -11.89
C GLY A 250 -3.55 -18.99 -13.31
N ASP A 251 -4.08 -17.86 -13.78
CA ASP A 251 -3.82 -17.30 -15.11
C ASP A 251 -2.51 -16.52 -15.13
N PHE A 252 -1.39 -17.22 -14.85
CA PHE A 252 -0.07 -16.61 -14.68
C PHE A 252 0.41 -15.83 -15.91
N ASP A 253 0.05 -16.23 -17.13
CA ASP A 253 0.49 -15.55 -18.34
C ASP A 253 -0.20 -14.20 -18.52
N VAL A 254 -1.50 -14.14 -18.22
CA VAL A 254 -2.27 -12.89 -18.23
C VAL A 254 -1.76 -11.96 -17.14
N ALA A 255 -1.53 -12.48 -15.92
CA ALA A 255 -0.96 -11.72 -14.82
C ALA A 255 0.41 -11.12 -15.21
N LEU A 256 1.32 -11.92 -15.77
CA LEU A 256 2.64 -11.45 -16.23
C LEU A 256 2.55 -10.37 -17.31
N SER A 257 1.57 -10.44 -18.22
CA SER A 257 1.35 -9.39 -19.22
C SER A 257 0.97 -8.06 -18.57
N LYS A 258 0.08 -8.08 -17.56
CA LYS A 258 -0.29 -6.90 -16.77
C LYS A 258 0.89 -6.34 -16.00
N TYR A 259 1.65 -7.20 -15.31
CA TYR A 259 2.83 -6.79 -14.56
C TYR A 259 3.94 -6.19 -15.44
N LYS A 260 4.07 -6.64 -16.69
CA LYS A 260 5.01 -6.04 -17.65
C LYS A 260 4.66 -4.57 -17.93
N VAL A 261 3.39 -4.24 -18.06
CA VAL A 261 2.93 -2.85 -18.22
C VAL A 261 3.32 -2.02 -16.99
N VAL A 262 3.05 -2.54 -15.78
CA VAL A 262 3.41 -1.85 -14.53
C VAL A 262 4.93 -1.70 -14.40
N ALA A 263 5.72 -2.70 -14.82
CA ALA A 263 7.19 -2.65 -14.75
C ALA A 263 7.78 -1.54 -15.63
N SER A 264 7.09 -1.13 -16.70
CA SER A 264 7.50 0.00 -17.55
C SER A 264 7.25 1.35 -16.88
N SER A 265 6.22 1.45 -16.02
CA SER A 265 5.82 2.68 -15.34
C SER A 265 6.53 2.85 -13.98
N VAL A 266 6.57 1.78 -13.18
CA VAL A 266 7.09 1.79 -11.80
C VAL A 266 8.02 0.60 -11.58
N PRO A 267 9.27 0.65 -12.09
CA PRO A 267 10.21 -0.47 -12.02
C PRO A 267 10.76 -0.73 -10.60
N GLU A 268 10.58 0.19 -9.67
CA GLU A 268 11.10 0.13 -8.29
C GLU A 268 10.05 -0.35 -7.28
N SER A 269 8.94 -0.93 -7.72
CA SER A 269 7.87 -1.43 -6.84
C SER A 269 8.20 -2.82 -6.30
N PRO A 270 8.43 -3.01 -4.97
CA PRO A 270 8.65 -4.33 -4.38
C PRO A 270 7.49 -5.30 -4.58
N PRO A 271 6.20 -4.89 -4.42
CA PRO A 271 5.06 -5.77 -4.66
C PRO A 271 5.02 -6.31 -6.09
N LEU A 272 5.41 -5.50 -7.07
CA LEU A 272 5.46 -5.90 -8.47
C LEU A 272 6.42 -7.08 -8.67
N TRP A 273 7.67 -6.95 -8.23
CA TRP A 273 8.69 -7.99 -8.40
C TRP A 273 8.39 -9.24 -7.59
N ASN A 274 7.80 -9.09 -6.39
CA ASN A 274 7.30 -10.22 -5.62
C ASN A 274 6.24 -11.00 -6.40
N ASN A 275 5.23 -10.32 -6.93
CA ASN A 275 4.13 -10.96 -7.64
C ASN A 275 4.58 -11.59 -8.97
N ILE A 276 5.48 -10.94 -9.71
CA ILE A 276 6.14 -11.54 -10.89
C ILE A 276 6.88 -12.83 -10.49
N GLY A 277 7.65 -12.78 -9.39
CA GLY A 277 8.36 -13.94 -8.86
C GLY A 277 7.41 -15.10 -8.54
N MET A 278 6.29 -14.81 -7.90
CA MET A 278 5.30 -15.82 -7.56
C MET A 278 4.53 -16.36 -8.79
N CYS A 279 4.35 -15.56 -9.85
CA CYS A 279 3.85 -16.09 -11.12
C CYS A 279 4.84 -17.09 -11.74
N PHE A 280 6.14 -16.80 -11.72
CA PHE A 280 7.15 -17.74 -12.18
C PHE A 280 7.22 -19.00 -11.30
N PHE A 281 7.02 -18.86 -9.99
CA PHE A 281 6.89 -19.98 -9.08
C PHE A 281 5.71 -20.88 -9.47
N GLY A 282 4.52 -20.33 -9.69
CA GLY A 282 3.34 -21.07 -10.14
C GLY A 282 3.56 -21.77 -11.49
N LYS A 283 4.39 -21.20 -12.37
CA LYS A 283 4.83 -21.81 -13.64
C LYS A 283 5.99 -22.79 -13.46
N LYS A 284 6.42 -23.09 -12.26
CA LYS A 284 7.55 -23.98 -11.92
C LYS A 284 8.91 -23.48 -12.46
N LYS A 285 9.04 -22.21 -12.80
CA LYS A 285 10.30 -21.56 -13.23
C LYS A 285 11.03 -20.96 -12.04
N TYR A 286 11.52 -21.82 -11.14
CA TYR A 286 12.04 -21.44 -9.83
C TYR A 286 13.25 -20.48 -9.89
N VAL A 287 14.17 -20.68 -10.82
CA VAL A 287 15.34 -19.79 -10.98
C VAL A 287 14.91 -18.36 -11.33
N ALA A 288 13.94 -18.20 -12.25
CA ALA A 288 13.39 -16.90 -12.59
C ALA A 288 12.62 -16.30 -11.41
N ALA A 289 11.88 -17.13 -10.67
CA ALA A 289 11.19 -16.70 -9.45
C ALA A 289 12.15 -16.11 -8.42
N ILE A 290 13.25 -16.82 -8.12
CA ILE A 290 14.29 -16.34 -7.19
C ILE A 290 14.91 -15.02 -7.67
N SER A 291 15.19 -14.87 -8.96
CA SER A 291 15.77 -13.63 -9.50
C SER A 291 14.85 -12.44 -9.26
N CYS A 292 13.54 -12.60 -9.52
CA CYS A 292 12.56 -11.54 -9.28
C CYS A 292 12.36 -11.25 -7.78
N LEU A 293 12.27 -12.30 -6.96
CA LEU A 293 12.13 -12.16 -5.50
C LEU A 293 13.35 -11.51 -4.86
N LYS A 294 14.58 -11.82 -5.33
CA LYS A 294 15.79 -11.14 -4.87
C LYS A 294 15.78 -9.66 -5.22
N ARG A 295 15.25 -9.28 -6.39
CA ARG A 295 15.05 -7.87 -6.73
C ARG A 295 14.02 -7.21 -5.82
N ALA A 296 12.90 -7.88 -5.53
CA ALA A 296 11.93 -7.40 -4.56
C ALA A 296 12.56 -7.21 -3.16
N ASN A 297 13.35 -8.18 -2.70
CA ASN A 297 14.05 -8.11 -1.42
C ASN A 297 15.12 -7.01 -1.38
N TYR A 298 15.78 -6.70 -2.48
CA TYR A 298 16.70 -5.58 -2.57
C TYR A 298 15.99 -4.23 -2.40
N LEU A 299 14.78 -4.09 -2.97
CA LEU A 299 13.96 -2.88 -2.87
C LEU A 299 13.29 -2.74 -1.49
N ALA A 300 12.90 -3.85 -0.87
CA ALA A 300 12.28 -3.88 0.46
C ALA A 300 12.85 -5.02 1.31
N PRO A 301 14.03 -4.85 1.92
CA PRO A 301 14.75 -5.92 2.62
C PRO A 301 14.06 -6.38 3.92
N PHE A 302 13.18 -5.57 4.49
CA PHE A 302 12.51 -5.83 5.77
C PHE A 302 11.07 -6.35 5.61
N ASP A 303 10.61 -6.56 4.36
CA ASP A 303 9.28 -7.14 4.12
C ASP A 303 9.30 -8.65 4.34
N TRP A 304 8.68 -9.09 5.43
CA TRP A 304 8.59 -10.50 5.80
C TRP A 304 7.91 -11.38 4.75
N LYS A 305 6.99 -10.82 3.93
CA LYS A 305 6.27 -11.57 2.89
C LYS A 305 7.21 -11.97 1.76
N ILE A 306 8.13 -11.09 1.39
CA ILE A 306 9.15 -11.37 0.37
C ILE A 306 10.11 -12.45 0.87
N LEU A 307 10.55 -12.33 2.13
CA LEU A 307 11.41 -13.31 2.79
C LEU A 307 10.71 -14.68 2.92
N TYR A 308 9.43 -14.69 3.28
CA TYR A 308 8.58 -15.89 3.28
C TYR A 308 8.57 -16.56 1.89
N ASN A 309 8.29 -15.79 0.84
CA ASN A 309 8.22 -16.31 -0.53
C ASN A 309 9.59 -16.84 -1.01
N LEU A 310 10.71 -16.16 -0.68
CA LEU A 310 12.05 -16.67 -0.94
C LEU A 310 12.29 -17.99 -0.21
N GLY A 311 11.95 -18.06 1.07
CA GLY A 311 12.03 -19.29 1.85
C GLY A 311 11.25 -20.43 1.23
N LEU A 312 10.00 -20.19 0.81
CA LEU A 312 9.13 -21.15 0.15
C LEU A 312 9.72 -21.66 -1.17
N VAL A 313 10.24 -20.77 -2.03
CA VAL A 313 10.85 -21.18 -3.31
C VAL A 313 12.13 -21.99 -3.06
N HIS A 314 12.96 -21.61 -2.10
CA HIS A 314 14.15 -22.39 -1.75
C HIS A 314 13.82 -23.77 -1.15
N LEU A 315 12.76 -23.88 -0.34
CA LEU A 315 12.24 -25.18 0.14
C LEU A 315 11.83 -26.08 -1.02
N THR A 316 11.07 -25.55 -1.99
CA THR A 316 10.65 -26.35 -3.16
C THR A 316 11.81 -26.79 -4.05
N MET A 317 12.92 -26.04 -4.04
CA MET A 317 14.17 -26.40 -4.71
C MET A 317 15.09 -27.28 -3.85
N GLN A 318 14.65 -27.72 -2.68
CA GLN A 318 15.44 -28.50 -1.71
C GLN A 318 16.74 -27.81 -1.23
N GLN A 319 16.77 -26.48 -1.30
CA GLN A 319 17.86 -25.64 -0.82
C GLN A 319 17.61 -25.24 0.64
N TYR A 320 17.63 -26.23 1.52
CA TYR A 320 17.15 -26.08 2.91
C TYR A 320 17.92 -25.06 3.73
N ALA A 321 19.25 -24.95 3.56
CA ALA A 321 20.05 -23.95 4.27
C ALA A 321 19.68 -22.52 3.87
N SER A 322 19.45 -22.28 2.56
CA SER A 322 18.95 -20.97 2.09
C SER A 322 17.55 -20.67 2.58
N ALA A 323 16.66 -21.69 2.57
CA ALA A 323 15.30 -21.56 3.09
C ALA A 323 15.31 -21.22 4.59
N PHE A 324 16.13 -21.90 5.38
CA PHE A 324 16.33 -21.60 6.80
C PHE A 324 16.72 -20.12 7.01
N HIS A 325 17.69 -19.63 6.25
CA HIS A 325 18.16 -18.24 6.37
C HIS A 325 17.03 -17.22 6.15
N PHE A 326 16.25 -17.37 5.05
CA PHE A 326 15.18 -16.43 4.74
C PHE A 326 13.98 -16.55 5.69
N LEU A 327 13.61 -17.77 6.10
CA LEU A 327 12.50 -17.99 7.04
C LEU A 327 12.83 -17.50 8.45
N SER A 328 14.07 -17.70 8.92
CA SER A 328 14.53 -17.16 10.20
C SER A 328 14.51 -15.63 10.20
N ALA A 329 14.96 -15.00 9.09
CA ALA A 329 14.85 -13.56 8.93
C ALA A 329 13.39 -13.08 8.94
N ALA A 330 12.48 -13.78 8.26
CA ALA A 330 11.05 -13.43 8.24
C ALA A 330 10.41 -13.50 9.63
N ILE A 331 10.78 -14.48 10.46
CA ILE A 331 10.29 -14.64 11.85
C ILE A 331 10.68 -13.43 12.71
N ASN A 332 11.86 -12.85 12.52
CA ASN A 332 12.28 -11.67 13.29
C ASN A 332 11.33 -10.48 13.08
N PHE A 333 10.78 -10.33 11.88
CA PHE A 333 9.83 -9.27 11.57
C PHE A 333 8.38 -9.64 11.92
N GLN A 334 8.01 -10.93 11.78
CA GLN A 334 6.64 -11.41 12.03
C GLN A 334 6.63 -12.65 12.93
N PRO A 335 6.91 -12.51 14.24
CA PRO A 335 7.05 -13.63 15.17
C PRO A 335 5.71 -14.31 15.53
N LYS A 336 4.56 -13.75 15.13
CA LYS A 336 3.23 -14.29 15.45
C LYS A 336 2.62 -15.16 14.35
N MET A 337 3.33 -15.38 13.26
CA MET A 337 2.81 -16.16 12.13
C MET A 337 3.22 -17.63 12.21
N ALA A 338 2.27 -18.49 12.52
CA ALA A 338 2.50 -19.93 12.71
C ALA A 338 3.08 -20.63 11.47
N GLU A 339 2.67 -20.22 10.27
CA GLU A 339 3.16 -20.80 9.02
C GLU A 339 4.67 -20.65 8.81
N LEU A 340 5.27 -19.54 9.28
CA LEU A 340 6.72 -19.32 9.21
C LEU A 340 7.47 -20.39 10.03
N TYR A 341 7.00 -20.67 11.25
CA TYR A 341 7.60 -21.70 12.10
C TYR A 341 7.39 -23.10 11.53
N MET A 342 6.24 -23.38 10.93
CA MET A 342 5.99 -24.64 10.25
C MET A 342 6.95 -24.87 9.07
N LEU A 343 7.15 -23.86 8.21
CA LEU A 343 8.09 -23.95 7.09
C LEU A 343 9.54 -24.04 7.56
N LEU A 344 9.88 -23.29 8.62
CA LEU A 344 11.20 -23.37 9.25
C LEU A 344 11.46 -24.79 9.79
N ALA A 345 10.47 -25.39 10.46
CA ALA A 345 10.58 -26.76 10.96
C ALA A 345 10.76 -27.78 9.81
N VAL A 346 10.11 -27.59 8.66
CA VAL A 346 10.35 -28.41 7.46
C VAL A 346 11.80 -28.28 6.98
N ALA A 347 12.35 -27.04 6.95
CA ALA A 347 13.75 -26.81 6.57
C ALA A 347 14.72 -27.51 7.53
N LEU A 348 14.52 -27.32 8.84
CA LEU A 348 15.34 -27.93 9.90
C LEU A 348 15.28 -29.47 9.89
N THR A 349 14.10 -30.03 9.67
CA THR A 349 13.92 -31.50 9.52
C THR A 349 14.82 -32.06 8.42
N ASN A 350 14.90 -31.37 7.28
CA ASN A 350 15.73 -31.81 6.15
C ASN A 350 17.21 -31.46 6.32
N LEU A 351 17.55 -30.57 7.26
CA LEU A 351 18.93 -30.27 7.67
C LEU A 351 19.40 -31.23 8.80
N GLU A 352 18.56 -32.21 9.20
CA GLU A 352 18.82 -33.17 10.28
C GLU A 352 18.89 -32.51 11.70
N ASP A 353 18.46 -31.26 11.84
CA ASP A 353 18.36 -30.55 13.14
C ASP A 353 16.96 -30.79 13.75
N ILE A 354 16.80 -31.98 14.32
CA ILE A 354 15.50 -32.49 14.76
C ILE A 354 14.99 -31.77 16.02
N GLU A 355 15.89 -31.40 16.93
CA GLU A 355 15.49 -30.75 18.17
C GLU A 355 14.91 -29.35 17.91
N ASN A 356 15.58 -28.54 17.08
CA ASN A 356 15.06 -27.24 16.70
C ASN A 356 13.82 -27.34 15.80
N ALA A 357 13.70 -28.40 15.00
CA ALA A 357 12.49 -28.68 14.22
C ALA A 357 11.28 -28.92 15.13
N LYS A 358 11.42 -29.76 16.18
CA LYS A 358 10.37 -30.00 17.18
C LYS A 358 9.95 -28.70 17.87
N CYS A 359 10.90 -27.93 18.40
CA CYS A 359 10.63 -26.63 19.02
C CYS A 359 9.86 -25.69 18.08
N SER A 360 10.23 -25.67 16.81
CA SER A 360 9.55 -24.84 15.80
C SER A 360 8.12 -25.29 15.53
N TYR A 361 7.86 -26.62 15.46
CA TYR A 361 6.49 -27.13 15.34
C TYR A 361 5.65 -26.85 16.59
N GLU A 362 6.21 -26.98 17.78
CA GLU A 362 5.52 -26.64 19.03
C GLU A 362 5.13 -25.16 19.09
N GLN A 363 6.02 -24.27 18.67
CA GLN A 363 5.70 -22.84 18.54
C GLN A 363 4.60 -22.60 17.50
N ALA A 364 4.64 -23.28 16.34
CA ALA A 364 3.61 -23.16 15.32
C ALA A 364 2.24 -23.61 15.84
N VAL A 365 2.17 -24.76 16.56
CA VAL A 365 0.94 -25.27 17.18
C VAL A 365 0.40 -24.32 18.25
N ALA A 366 1.28 -23.71 19.03
CA ALA A 366 0.90 -22.74 20.08
C ALA A 366 0.30 -21.47 19.49
N LEU A 367 0.84 -20.98 18.37
CA LEU A 367 0.39 -19.77 17.68
C LEU A 367 -0.93 -19.96 16.92
N ASP A 368 -1.08 -21.09 16.22
CA ASP A 368 -2.30 -21.41 15.47
C ASP A 368 -2.91 -22.74 15.92
N LYS A 369 -3.93 -22.62 16.75
CA LYS A 369 -4.65 -23.77 17.29
C LYS A 369 -5.69 -24.35 16.31
N CYS A 370 -5.95 -23.68 15.19
CA CYS A 370 -7.01 -24.08 14.26
C CYS A 370 -6.47 -24.80 13.01
N ASN A 371 -5.22 -24.61 12.63
CA ASN A 371 -4.65 -25.17 11.42
C ASN A 371 -4.28 -26.66 11.60
N PRO A 372 -4.95 -27.60 10.90
CA PRO A 372 -4.67 -29.04 11.01
C PRO A 372 -3.36 -29.42 10.30
N LEU A 373 -2.88 -28.66 9.31
CA LEU A 373 -1.69 -28.96 8.52
C LEU A 373 -0.41 -28.97 9.39
N ILE A 374 -0.36 -28.08 10.39
CA ILE A 374 0.79 -27.99 11.31
C ILE A 374 0.93 -29.30 12.09
N ASN A 375 -0.18 -29.81 12.65
CA ASN A 375 -0.17 -31.05 13.41
C ASN A 375 0.13 -32.28 12.52
N LEU A 376 -0.36 -32.26 11.27
CA LEU A 376 -0.05 -33.34 10.32
C LEU A 376 1.46 -33.39 10.00
N ASN A 377 2.08 -32.27 9.71
CA ASN A 377 3.51 -32.20 9.45
C ASN A 377 4.35 -32.58 10.68
N TYR A 378 3.90 -32.17 11.87
CA TYR A 378 4.55 -32.55 13.12
C TYR A 378 4.43 -34.05 13.39
N ALA A 379 3.26 -34.66 13.14
CA ALA A 379 3.06 -36.09 13.25
C ALA A 379 3.99 -36.87 12.30
N VAL A 380 4.19 -36.39 11.07
CA VAL A 380 5.14 -36.98 10.11
C VAL A 380 6.57 -36.95 10.64
N LEU A 381 7.00 -35.83 11.23
CA LEU A 381 8.33 -35.71 11.83
C LEU A 381 8.52 -36.75 12.95
N LEU A 382 7.60 -36.79 13.92
CA LEU A 382 7.66 -37.71 15.07
C LEU A 382 7.65 -39.16 14.63
N TYR A 383 6.82 -39.51 13.64
CA TYR A 383 6.78 -40.87 13.08
C TYR A 383 8.13 -41.27 12.46
N ASN A 384 8.76 -40.36 11.70
CA ASN A 384 10.05 -40.60 11.07
C ASN A 384 11.18 -40.77 12.11
N GLN A 385 11.03 -40.17 13.29
CA GLN A 385 11.95 -40.36 14.42
C GLN A 385 11.70 -41.61 15.24
N GLY A 386 10.65 -42.38 14.90
CA GLY A 386 10.26 -43.60 15.62
C GLY A 386 9.37 -43.36 16.84
N ASP A 387 9.03 -42.14 17.16
CA ASP A 387 8.04 -41.79 18.20
C ASP A 387 6.63 -41.94 17.67
N LYS A 388 6.16 -43.18 17.67
CA LYS A 388 4.80 -43.53 17.20
C LYS A 388 3.71 -43.00 18.12
N GLN A 389 3.99 -42.87 19.44
CA GLN A 389 3.00 -42.41 20.39
C GLN A 389 2.78 -40.90 20.27
N GLY A 390 3.84 -40.12 20.16
CA GLY A 390 3.78 -38.67 19.88
C GLY A 390 3.12 -38.41 18.52
N ALA A 391 3.48 -39.16 17.48
CA ALA A 391 2.88 -39.04 16.15
C ALA A 391 1.37 -39.30 16.18
N LEU A 392 0.91 -40.34 16.91
CA LEU A 392 -0.50 -40.65 17.07
C LEU A 392 -1.27 -39.51 17.78
N SER A 393 -0.69 -38.96 18.83
CA SER A 393 -1.28 -37.81 19.54
C SER A 393 -1.48 -36.59 18.63
N GLN A 394 -0.46 -36.24 17.85
CA GLN A 394 -0.57 -35.12 16.90
C GLN A 394 -1.55 -35.39 15.76
N TYR A 395 -1.63 -36.64 15.29
CA TYR A 395 -2.58 -37.03 14.28
C TYR A 395 -4.03 -36.96 14.79
N GLN A 396 -4.31 -37.41 16.01
CA GLN A 396 -5.64 -37.27 16.63
C GLN A 396 -6.05 -35.81 16.82
N GLU A 397 -5.11 -34.97 17.22
CA GLU A 397 -5.39 -33.53 17.34
C GLU A 397 -5.66 -32.90 15.97
N MET A 398 -4.98 -33.32 14.91
CA MET A 398 -5.28 -32.91 13.53
C MET A 398 -6.72 -33.33 13.14
N GLU A 399 -7.13 -34.60 13.41
CA GLU A 399 -8.48 -35.07 13.13
C GLU A 399 -9.54 -34.28 13.90
N ARG A 400 -9.29 -33.95 15.17
CA ARG A 400 -10.17 -33.12 15.98
C ARG A 400 -10.35 -31.71 15.35
N LYS A 401 -9.26 -31.10 14.91
CA LYS A 401 -9.32 -29.79 14.23
C LYS A 401 -10.07 -29.83 12.91
N VAL A 402 -9.89 -30.88 12.13
CA VAL A 402 -10.63 -31.11 10.88
C VAL A 402 -12.13 -31.30 11.15
N THR A 403 -12.51 -32.03 12.20
CA THR A 403 -13.92 -32.21 12.58
C THR A 403 -14.57 -30.88 12.96
N VAL A 404 -13.93 -30.10 13.82
CA VAL A 404 -14.40 -28.77 14.23
C VAL A 404 -14.53 -27.82 13.01
N ALA A 405 -13.55 -27.84 12.10
CA ALA A 405 -13.62 -27.04 10.89
C ALA A 405 -14.77 -27.43 9.96
N ARG A 406 -15.14 -28.70 9.91
CA ARG A 406 -16.31 -29.20 9.15
C ARG A 406 -17.64 -28.77 9.76
N GLU A 407 -17.73 -28.74 11.06
CA GLU A 407 -18.94 -28.31 11.78
C GLU A 407 -19.22 -26.83 11.61
N SER A 408 -18.17 -26.01 11.53
CA SER A 408 -18.30 -24.56 11.40
C SER A 408 -18.54 -24.07 9.97
N SER A 409 -18.05 -24.79 8.95
CA SER A 409 -18.26 -24.48 7.52
C SER A 409 -17.89 -25.74 6.71
N THR A 410 -18.27 -25.83 5.44
CA THR A 410 -17.79 -26.90 4.55
C THR A 410 -16.40 -26.53 4.00
N PRO A 411 -15.31 -26.78 4.73
CA PRO A 411 -13.98 -26.41 4.28
C PRO A 411 -13.60 -27.32 3.11
N ASN A 412 -13.14 -26.70 2.04
CA ASN A 412 -12.54 -27.42 0.93
C ASN A 412 -11.08 -27.71 1.31
N PHE A 413 -10.86 -28.86 1.96
CA PHE A 413 -9.50 -29.29 2.31
C PHE A 413 -8.71 -29.61 1.04
N ASP A 414 -7.44 -29.24 1.10
CA ASP A 414 -6.48 -29.55 0.06
C ASP A 414 -6.39 -31.08 -0.19
N PRO A 415 -6.57 -31.54 -1.44
CA PRO A 415 -6.47 -32.95 -1.78
C PRO A 415 -5.15 -33.60 -1.38
N GLU A 416 -4.03 -32.89 -1.46
CA GLU A 416 -2.72 -33.42 -1.05
C GLU A 416 -2.62 -33.60 0.46
N MET A 417 -3.19 -32.67 1.25
CA MET A 417 -3.27 -32.80 2.69
C MET A 417 -4.12 -34.03 3.06
N VAL A 418 -5.25 -34.24 2.37
CA VAL A 418 -6.12 -35.39 2.60
C VAL A 418 -5.40 -36.72 2.29
N GLU A 419 -4.72 -36.80 1.15
CA GLU A 419 -3.94 -37.95 0.76
C GLU A 419 -2.82 -38.26 1.78
N MET A 420 -2.14 -37.24 2.24
CA MET A 420 -1.07 -37.36 3.23
C MET A 420 -1.61 -37.84 4.58
N ALA A 421 -2.74 -37.29 5.03
CA ALA A 421 -3.40 -37.71 6.26
C ALA A 421 -3.87 -39.18 6.19
N GLN A 422 -4.39 -39.62 5.05
CA GLN A 422 -4.76 -41.02 4.83
C GLN A 422 -3.54 -41.94 4.88
N LYS A 423 -2.44 -41.60 4.22
CA LYS A 423 -1.18 -42.34 4.28
C LYS A 423 -0.64 -42.44 5.70
N MET A 424 -0.71 -41.34 6.45
CA MET A 424 -0.26 -41.30 7.84
C MET A 424 -1.15 -42.12 8.76
N GLY A 425 -2.48 -42.07 8.59
CA GLY A 425 -3.43 -42.91 9.34
C GLY A 425 -3.21 -44.39 9.10
N ALA A 426 -2.96 -44.80 7.85
CA ALA A 426 -2.61 -46.19 7.51
C ALA A 426 -1.28 -46.61 8.16
N ALA A 427 -0.26 -45.76 8.16
CA ALA A 427 1.04 -46.06 8.78
C ALA A 427 0.96 -46.17 10.31
N LEU A 428 0.08 -45.40 10.95
CA LEU A 428 -0.17 -45.47 12.39
C LEU A 428 -1.17 -46.57 12.79
N GLN A 429 -1.70 -47.33 11.81
CA GLN A 429 -2.74 -48.36 12.01
C GLN A 429 -4.02 -47.83 12.68
N VAL A 430 -4.28 -46.55 12.53
CA VAL A 430 -5.58 -45.95 12.87
C VAL A 430 -6.54 -46.40 11.77
N GLY A 431 -7.65 -47.06 12.11
CA GLY A 431 -8.63 -47.54 11.13
C GLY A 431 -9.12 -46.43 10.20
N GLU A 432 -9.78 -46.78 9.07
CA GLU A 432 -10.28 -45.76 8.13
C GLU A 432 -11.10 -44.69 8.87
N SER A 433 -10.53 -43.52 8.99
CA SER A 433 -11.20 -42.39 9.62
C SER A 433 -12.32 -41.90 8.71
N LEU A 434 -13.57 -42.00 9.17
CA LEU A 434 -14.78 -41.48 8.50
C LEU A 434 -14.71 -39.96 8.23
N VAL A 435 -13.76 -39.28 8.84
CA VAL A 435 -13.52 -37.84 8.68
C VAL A 435 -13.18 -37.46 7.24
N TRP A 436 -12.56 -38.36 6.46
CA TRP A 436 -12.10 -38.07 5.09
C TRP A 436 -13.06 -38.58 4.01
N THR A 437 -14.09 -39.38 4.36
CA THR A 437 -15.11 -39.81 3.41
C THR A 437 -16.12 -38.71 3.16
N LYS A 438 -16.41 -38.40 1.89
CA LYS A 438 -17.54 -37.51 1.56
C LYS A 438 -18.81 -38.10 2.16
N PRO A 439 -19.69 -37.30 2.80
CA PRO A 439 -20.98 -37.78 3.24
C PRO A 439 -21.68 -38.42 2.04
N SER A 440 -21.94 -39.71 2.12
CA SER A 440 -22.71 -40.43 1.13
C SER A 440 -24.06 -39.74 1.03
N LYS A 441 -24.41 -39.25 -0.16
CA LYS A 441 -25.76 -38.75 -0.41
C LYS A 441 -26.74 -39.87 -0.07
N GLU A 442 -27.38 -39.76 1.07
CA GLU A 442 -28.52 -40.62 1.39
C GLU A 442 -29.51 -40.55 0.24
N SER A 443 -29.79 -41.73 -0.29
CA SER A 443 -30.75 -41.97 -1.34
C SER A 443 -32.14 -41.52 -0.89
N LYS A 444 -32.53 -40.29 -1.24
CA LYS A 444 -33.96 -39.92 -1.23
C LYS A 444 -34.61 -40.54 -2.45
N SER A 445 -35.41 -41.56 -2.14
CA SER A 445 -36.29 -42.28 -3.03
C SER A 445 -37.10 -41.39 -3.96
N LYS A 446 -37.22 -41.89 -5.18
CA LYS A 446 -38.06 -41.45 -6.31
C LYS A 446 -39.44 -40.93 -5.90
N GLN A 447 -39.75 -39.72 -6.33
CA GLN A 447 -41.08 -39.37 -6.85
C GLN A 447 -40.93 -38.68 -8.19
N LYS A 448 -41.51 -39.35 -9.22
CA LYS A 448 -41.69 -38.86 -10.58
C LYS A 448 -42.74 -37.75 -10.58
N ALA A 449 -42.44 -36.65 -11.22
CA ALA A 449 -43.44 -35.85 -11.95
C ALA A 449 -42.75 -35.24 -13.17
N ALA A 450 -43.38 -35.50 -14.32
CA ALA A 450 -42.97 -35.00 -15.62
C ALA A 450 -43.34 -33.52 -15.80
N GLY A 451 -42.52 -32.77 -16.50
CA GLY A 451 -42.85 -31.43 -16.93
C GLY A 451 -41.71 -30.86 -17.78
N SER A 452 -41.97 -30.83 -19.06
CA SER A 452 -41.16 -30.28 -20.14
C SER A 452 -40.91 -28.78 -20.00
N GLY A 453 -39.67 -28.32 -20.28
CA GLY A 453 -39.38 -26.91 -20.48
C GLY A 453 -37.90 -26.69 -20.81
N LYS A 454 -37.65 -26.49 -22.12
CA LYS A 454 -36.33 -26.04 -22.63
C LYS A 454 -36.03 -24.63 -22.17
N SER A 455 -34.88 -24.37 -21.63
CA SER A 455 -34.15 -23.13 -21.87
C SER A 455 -32.68 -23.26 -21.47
N SER A 456 -31.88 -22.88 -22.41
CA SER A 456 -30.47 -22.45 -22.50
C SER A 456 -29.59 -22.54 -21.27
N SER A 457 -28.54 -23.29 -21.48
CA SER A 457 -27.28 -23.40 -20.75
C SER A 457 -26.64 -22.04 -20.39
N GLN A 458 -26.61 -21.74 -19.12
CA GLN A 458 -25.51 -20.99 -18.53
C GLN A 458 -24.76 -21.95 -17.61
N GLN A 459 -23.53 -22.28 -18.00
CA GLN A 459 -22.60 -23.02 -17.16
C GLN A 459 -22.16 -22.11 -16.01
N PRO A 460 -22.19 -22.56 -14.77
CA PRO A 460 -21.48 -21.86 -13.69
C PRO A 460 -19.98 -22.07 -13.89
N LEU A 461 -19.25 -20.96 -13.89
CA LEU A 461 -17.80 -20.93 -13.88
C LEU A 461 -17.27 -21.85 -12.78
N GLY A 462 -16.47 -22.81 -13.22
CA GLY A 462 -15.94 -23.89 -12.40
C GLY A 462 -15.06 -23.42 -11.27
N SER A 463 -15.37 -23.98 -10.15
CA SER A 463 -14.58 -24.03 -8.93
C SER A 463 -13.14 -24.52 -9.16
N ASN A 464 -12.20 -23.79 -8.55
CA ASN A 464 -10.91 -24.23 -7.97
C ASN A 464 -10.38 -25.63 -8.36
N GLN A 465 -9.89 -25.82 -9.55
CA GLN A 465 -9.17 -27.06 -9.90
C GLN A 465 -7.74 -26.87 -10.47
N ALA A 466 -7.22 -25.64 -10.60
CA ALA A 466 -5.96 -25.42 -11.31
C ALA A 466 -4.70 -25.22 -10.45
N LEU A 467 -4.80 -25.21 -9.13
CA LEU A 467 -3.62 -24.99 -8.24
C LEU A 467 -2.99 -26.26 -7.68
N GLY A 468 -3.57 -27.46 -7.94
CA GLY A 468 -3.15 -28.73 -7.34
C GLY A 468 -2.04 -29.49 -8.04
N GLN A 469 -1.65 -29.13 -9.27
CA GLN A 469 -0.73 -29.97 -10.06
C GLN A 469 0.75 -29.56 -10.00
N ALA A 470 1.12 -28.51 -9.24
CA ALA A 470 2.48 -27.98 -9.26
C ALA A 470 3.49 -28.65 -8.29
N MET A 471 3.06 -29.56 -7.43
CA MET A 471 3.92 -30.08 -6.35
C MET A 471 4.33 -31.55 -6.46
N SER A 472 3.87 -32.31 -7.47
CA SER A 472 4.11 -33.76 -7.56
C SER A 472 5.41 -34.19 -8.25
N SER A 473 6.28 -33.29 -8.73
CA SER A 473 7.48 -33.67 -9.49
C SER A 473 8.83 -33.34 -8.85
N ALA A 474 8.87 -33.02 -7.55
CA ALA A 474 10.13 -32.79 -6.84
C ALA A 474 10.71 -34.06 -6.17
N ALA A 475 10.25 -35.24 -6.57
CA ALA A 475 10.83 -36.53 -6.11
C ALA A 475 11.93 -36.95 -7.08
N GLY A 476 13.14 -36.46 -6.87
CA GLY A 476 14.32 -36.94 -7.58
C GLY A 476 15.58 -36.14 -7.21
N TYR A 477 16.49 -36.84 -6.57
CA TYR A 477 17.86 -36.48 -6.19
C TYR A 477 18.05 -35.75 -4.86
N GLY A 478 18.36 -36.52 -3.86
CA GLY A 478 18.86 -36.17 -2.55
C GLY A 478 18.41 -37.22 -1.54
N LYS A 479 19.22 -37.65 -0.60
CA LYS A 479 18.82 -38.55 0.47
C LYS A 479 17.62 -37.92 1.23
N THR A 480 16.45 -38.10 0.65
CA THR A 480 15.20 -37.90 1.34
C THR A 480 15.14 -38.86 2.51
N MET A 481 14.86 -38.38 3.72
CA MET A 481 14.40 -39.27 4.78
C MET A 481 13.29 -40.11 4.18
N GLN A 482 13.59 -41.40 3.95
CA GLN A 482 12.63 -42.33 3.38
C GLN A 482 11.57 -42.57 4.45
N LEU A 483 10.40 -42.01 4.21
CA LEU A 483 9.21 -42.50 4.88
C LEU A 483 9.09 -43.99 4.62
N PRO A 484 8.74 -44.80 5.62
CA PRO A 484 8.40 -46.21 5.38
C PRO A 484 7.30 -46.29 4.33
N PRO A 485 7.17 -47.41 3.60
CA PRO A 485 6.15 -47.54 2.56
C PRO A 485 4.78 -47.14 3.12
N GLY A 486 4.25 -45.99 2.72
CA GLY A 486 2.98 -45.43 3.21
C GLY A 486 3.05 -44.12 4.02
N ALA A 487 4.23 -43.65 4.45
CA ALA A 487 4.35 -42.39 5.14
C ALA A 487 4.55 -41.21 4.17
N ALA A 488 4.08 -40.01 4.57
CA ALA A 488 4.04 -38.84 3.72
C ALA A 488 5.24 -37.89 3.96
N THR A 489 5.64 -37.12 2.95
CA THR A 489 6.53 -35.99 3.13
C THR A 489 5.76 -34.79 3.75
N PRO A 490 6.40 -33.92 4.55
CA PRO A 490 5.74 -32.75 5.10
C PRO A 490 5.09 -31.92 4.01
N ALA A 491 3.84 -31.49 4.23
CA ALA A 491 3.10 -30.66 3.30
C ALA A 491 3.53 -29.20 3.40
N LEU A 492 3.66 -28.53 2.27
CA LEU A 492 3.91 -27.11 2.20
C LEU A 492 2.61 -26.34 2.00
N PRO A 493 2.48 -25.14 2.54
CA PRO A 493 1.31 -24.30 2.28
C PRO A 493 1.22 -23.99 0.78
N LYS A 494 0.03 -24.14 0.22
CA LYS A 494 -0.19 -24.02 -1.22
C LYS A 494 -0.36 -22.59 -1.71
N LYS A 495 -0.78 -21.68 -0.85
CA LYS A 495 -1.07 -20.31 -1.22
C LYS A 495 -0.03 -19.39 -0.59
N PRO A 496 1.01 -18.99 -1.34
CA PRO A 496 1.94 -18.00 -0.84
C PRO A 496 1.24 -16.66 -0.64
N PRO A 497 1.64 -15.87 0.37
CA PRO A 497 1.10 -14.53 0.55
C PRO A 497 1.45 -13.65 -0.64
N SER A 498 0.44 -13.03 -1.24
CA SER A 498 0.62 -11.89 -2.13
C SER A 498 0.84 -10.65 -1.28
N LEU A 499 1.69 -9.73 -1.73
CA LEU A 499 1.83 -8.44 -1.09
C LEU A 499 0.57 -7.61 -1.38
N PRO A 500 -0.12 -7.08 -0.36
CA PRO A 500 -1.10 -6.04 -0.58
C PRO A 500 -0.42 -4.84 -1.20
N LEU A 501 -1.15 -4.11 -2.00
CA LEU A 501 -0.76 -2.78 -2.45
C LEU A 501 -0.91 -1.86 -1.24
N GLU A 502 0.16 -1.68 -0.47
CA GLU A 502 0.14 -0.68 0.59
C GLU A 502 0.09 0.71 -0.05
N PRO A 503 -0.76 1.62 0.47
CA PRO A 503 -0.56 3.04 0.22
C PRO A 503 0.84 3.38 0.72
N GLU A 504 1.62 4.08 -0.08
CA GLU A 504 2.97 4.53 0.26
C GLU A 504 2.99 5.07 1.69
N GLN A 505 3.59 4.30 2.60
CA GLN A 505 4.06 4.87 3.84
C GLN A 505 5.31 5.64 3.43
N GLU A 506 5.21 6.97 3.46
CA GLU A 506 6.39 7.81 3.55
C GLU A 506 7.23 7.22 4.69
N GLN A 507 8.39 6.71 4.34
CA GLN A 507 9.36 6.21 5.31
C GLN A 507 9.82 7.42 6.12
N ASP A 508 9.16 7.67 7.24
CA ASP A 508 9.74 8.48 8.29
C ASP A 508 10.93 7.69 8.85
N SER A 509 12.11 8.07 8.42
CA SER A 509 13.35 7.69 9.08
C SER A 509 13.35 8.32 10.48
N GLU A 510 12.82 7.64 11.47
CA GLU A 510 13.06 7.93 12.87
C GLU A 510 14.54 7.64 13.18
N THR A 511 15.39 8.64 13.01
CA THR A 511 16.61 8.76 13.79
C THR A 511 16.25 9.51 15.06
N SER A 512 16.00 8.79 16.13
CA SER A 512 16.02 9.33 17.49
C SER A 512 17.44 9.76 17.83
N PRO A 513 17.67 11.00 18.30
CA PRO A 513 18.92 11.35 18.93
C PRO A 513 18.89 10.85 20.39
N GLU A 514 19.69 9.86 20.70
CA GLU A 514 20.09 9.59 22.09
C GLU A 514 20.91 10.77 22.60
N GLU A 515 20.38 11.41 23.64
CA GLU A 515 21.16 12.26 24.54
C GLU A 515 22.28 11.41 25.18
N ASN A 516 23.52 11.78 24.93
CA ASN A 516 24.62 11.49 25.85
C ASN A 516 25.50 12.72 26.02
N SER A 517 25.44 13.18 27.26
CA SER A 517 26.20 14.21 27.90
C SER A 517 27.72 14.00 27.79
N ALA A 518 28.42 15.11 27.58
CA ALA A 518 29.86 15.27 27.63
C ALA A 518 30.46 15.06 29.05
N PRO A 519 31.78 14.96 29.22
CA PRO A 519 32.61 16.16 29.36
C PRO A 519 34.04 16.08 28.73
N PRO A 520 34.86 17.15 28.85
CA PRO A 520 35.86 17.53 27.89
C PRO A 520 37.32 17.14 28.28
N GLY A 521 38.20 17.15 27.29
CA GLY A 521 39.62 17.01 27.55
C GLY A 521 40.51 16.96 26.31
N ASP A 522 41.04 18.11 26.01
CA ASP A 522 42.40 18.44 25.59
C ASP A 522 43.20 17.67 24.51
N LYS A 523 43.62 18.51 23.57
CA LYS A 523 44.99 18.66 22.98
C LYS A 523 45.44 17.88 21.75
N GLU A 524 45.71 18.73 20.78
CA GLU A 524 46.96 18.91 19.99
C GLU A 524 47.25 18.07 18.75
N GLN A 525 47.26 18.89 17.66
CA GLN A 525 48.35 18.99 16.63
C GLN A 525 48.76 17.76 15.81
N ARG A 526 48.59 17.86 14.51
CA ARG A 526 49.60 17.98 13.42
C ARG A 526 48.94 17.74 12.08
N LYS A 527 48.88 18.75 11.26
CA LYS A 527 49.77 19.14 10.13
C LYS A 527 49.91 18.11 9.02
N GLU A 528 49.43 18.61 7.90
CA GLU A 528 50.10 18.75 6.59
C GLU A 528 50.13 17.59 5.59
N LYS A 529 49.59 17.98 4.41
CA LYS A 529 50.17 17.88 3.05
C LYS A 529 49.83 16.64 2.21
N HIS A 530 49.27 16.81 1.12
CA HIS A 530 49.64 16.97 -0.32
C HIS A 530 48.41 16.53 -1.16
N GLN A 531 47.83 17.39 -1.93
CA GLN A 531 48.11 17.83 -3.32
C GLN A 531 48.10 16.68 -4.35
N SER A 532 47.13 16.82 -5.18
CA SER A 532 47.20 16.93 -6.66
C SER A 532 47.01 15.68 -7.52
N GLN A 533 46.20 15.97 -8.52
CA GLN A 533 46.25 15.53 -9.94
C GLN A 533 45.50 14.24 -10.23
N GLU A 534 44.49 14.40 -10.99
CA GLU A 534 44.26 14.66 -12.43
C GLU A 534 43.99 13.38 -13.22
N THR A 535 42.91 13.50 -13.95
CA THR A 535 42.62 13.10 -15.33
C THR A 535 42.19 11.68 -15.62
N ALA A 536 41.00 11.66 -16.20
CA ALA A 536 40.58 11.06 -17.48
C ALA A 536 40.70 9.54 -17.66
N GLU A 537 39.63 8.85 -17.72
CA GLU A 537 38.98 8.28 -18.91
C GLU A 537 37.56 7.86 -18.57
#